data_80ea3126ccfa2fb239d58b8789be0145
#
_entry.id   80ea3126ccfa2fb239d58b8789be0145
#
_cell.length_a   1.000
_cell.length_b   1.000
_cell.length_c   1.000
_cell.angle_alpha   90.00
_cell.angle_beta   90.00
_cell.angle_gamma   90.00
#
_symmetry.space_group_name_H-M   'P 1'
#
loop_
_entity.id
_entity.type
_entity.pdbx_description
1 polymer ?
#
loop_
_entity_poly.entity_id
_entity_poly.type
_entity_poly.pdbx_seq_one_letter_code
_entity_poly.pdbx_strand_id
1 'polypeptide(L)'
;MKIAIPLDEKGMLPDRFGKYSSPELRRDGNNICSFPIEVSGVPEGAKSLALSFVDYDSIPVCGFAWIHWAACGVSPDTALIPENASHSGEFSFVQGSN
;
A
#
# COMPACT_ATOMS: atom_id res chain seq x y z
N MET A 1 -3.29 17.00 -4.13
CA MET A 1 -2.81 15.66 -4.48
C MET A 1 -3.97 14.68 -4.40
N LYS A 2 -4.00 13.74 -5.33
CA LYS A 2 -5.00 12.68 -5.37
C LYS A 2 -4.31 11.33 -5.48
N ILE A 3 -4.91 10.33 -4.86
CA ILE A 3 -4.47 8.94 -5.01
C ILE A 3 -5.65 8.09 -5.47
N ALA A 4 -5.36 7.06 -6.26
CA ALA A 4 -6.36 6.09 -6.70
C ALA A 4 -5.79 4.68 -6.51
N ILE A 5 -6.62 3.78 -5.99
CA ILE A 5 -6.28 2.38 -5.79
C ILE A 5 -7.35 1.52 -6.47
N PRO A 6 -7.03 0.26 -6.83
CA PRO A 6 -7.99 -0.60 -7.50
C PRO A 6 -9.07 -1.06 -6.52
N LEU A 7 -10.31 -0.63 -6.76
CA LEU A 7 -11.46 -1.03 -5.96
C LEU A 7 -12.51 -1.65 -6.88
N ASP A 8 -13.24 -2.64 -6.35
CA ASP A 8 -14.36 -3.22 -7.09
C ASP A 8 -15.60 -2.31 -7.00
N GLU A 9 -16.72 -2.76 -7.55
CA GLU A 9 -17.99 -2.01 -7.57
C GLU A 9 -18.51 -1.68 -6.17
N LYS A 10 -18.10 -2.45 -5.15
CA LYS A 10 -18.51 -2.27 -3.75
C LYS A 10 -17.51 -1.42 -2.95
N GLY A 11 -16.45 -0.94 -3.59
CA GLY A 11 -15.41 -0.18 -2.93
C GLY A 11 -14.41 -1.05 -2.17
N MET A 12 -14.29 -2.33 -2.51
CA MET A 12 -13.40 -3.29 -1.86
C MET A 12 -12.18 -3.56 -2.71
N LEU A 13 -11.03 -3.77 -2.06
CA LEU A 13 -9.83 -4.24 -2.75
C LEU A 13 -10.03 -5.67 -3.26
N PRO A 14 -9.51 -6.01 -4.45
CA PRO A 14 -9.53 -7.39 -4.94
C PRO A 14 -8.84 -8.35 -3.97
N ASP A 15 -9.29 -9.62 -3.96
CA ASP A 15 -8.80 -10.66 -3.04
C ASP A 15 -7.29 -10.89 -3.14
N ARG A 16 -6.70 -10.64 -4.31
CA ARG A 16 -5.25 -10.81 -4.52
C ARG A 16 -4.39 -9.96 -3.60
N PHE A 17 -4.97 -8.91 -3.00
CA PHE A 17 -4.27 -8.01 -2.10
C PHE A 17 -4.60 -8.27 -0.62
N GLY A 18 -5.29 -9.33 -0.31
CA GLY A 18 -5.76 -9.61 1.04
C GLY A 18 -5.66 -11.07 1.44
N LYS A 19 -6.33 -11.40 2.53
CA LYS A 19 -6.26 -12.75 3.15
C LYS A 19 -6.82 -13.87 2.28
N TYR A 20 -7.60 -13.53 1.26
CA TYR A 20 -8.18 -14.51 0.33
C TYR A 20 -7.37 -14.66 -0.96
N SER A 21 -6.16 -14.11 -1.00
CA SER A 21 -5.28 -14.24 -2.16
C SER A 21 -4.83 -15.69 -2.37
N SER A 22 -4.41 -16.00 -3.61
CA SER A 22 -3.89 -17.32 -3.93
C SER A 22 -2.54 -17.59 -3.24
N PRO A 23 -2.15 -18.87 -3.08
CA PRO A 23 -0.93 -19.23 -2.32
C PRO A 23 0.36 -18.57 -2.81
N GLU A 24 0.50 -18.33 -4.12
CA GLU A 24 1.71 -17.71 -4.68
C GLU A 24 1.87 -16.24 -4.26
N LEU A 25 0.79 -15.60 -3.80
CA LEU A 25 0.81 -14.22 -3.32
C LEU A 25 0.95 -14.14 -1.80
N ARG A 26 1.30 -15.25 -1.15
CA ARG A 26 1.44 -15.31 0.31
C ARG A 26 2.82 -15.81 0.71
N ARG A 27 3.27 -15.33 1.88
CA ARG A 27 4.45 -15.84 2.55
C ARG A 27 4.14 -15.94 4.04
N ASP A 28 4.38 -17.11 4.64
CA ASP A 28 4.09 -17.37 6.05
C ASP A 28 2.64 -17.09 6.43
N GLY A 29 1.70 -17.37 5.51
CA GLY A 29 0.27 -17.15 5.72
C GLY A 29 -0.20 -15.73 5.49
N ASN A 30 0.70 -14.79 5.17
CA ASN A 30 0.37 -13.38 4.95
C ASN A 30 0.49 -13.00 3.48
N ASN A 31 -0.44 -12.17 3.02
CA ASN A 31 -0.37 -11.62 1.68
C ASN A 31 0.86 -10.71 1.54
N ILE A 32 1.61 -10.88 0.45
CA ILE A 32 2.80 -10.07 0.17
C ILE A 32 2.64 -9.20 -1.07
N CYS A 33 1.50 -9.29 -1.76
CA CYS A 33 1.26 -8.50 -2.97
C CYS A 33 0.60 -7.17 -2.61
N SER A 34 1.38 -6.10 -2.63
CA SER A 34 0.84 -4.76 -2.41
C SER A 34 0.06 -4.28 -3.63
N PHE A 35 -0.99 -3.51 -3.39
CA PHE A 35 -1.82 -2.96 -4.46
C PHE A 35 -1.12 -1.78 -5.14
N PRO A 36 -1.42 -1.52 -6.43
CA PRO A 36 -0.87 -0.34 -7.11
C PRO A 36 -1.55 0.92 -6.60
N ILE A 37 -0.82 2.03 -6.61
CA ILE A 37 -1.33 3.34 -6.21
C ILE A 37 -1.00 4.34 -7.30
N GLU A 38 -2.04 4.93 -7.91
CA GLU A 38 -1.87 6.04 -8.83
C GLU A 38 -1.81 7.34 -8.04
N VAL A 39 -0.82 8.16 -8.35
CA VAL A 39 -0.59 9.44 -7.68
C VAL A 39 -0.68 10.56 -8.70
N SER A 40 -1.45 11.60 -8.38
CA SER A 40 -1.60 12.77 -9.25
C SER A 40 -1.71 14.05 -8.44
N GLY A 41 -1.40 15.18 -9.08
CA GLY A 41 -1.55 16.48 -8.45
C GLY A 41 -0.62 16.71 -7.27
N VAL A 42 0.57 16.13 -7.28
CA VAL A 42 1.59 16.36 -6.23
C VAL A 42 1.93 17.85 -6.20
N PRO A 43 1.91 18.50 -5.02
CA PRO A 43 2.24 19.92 -4.92
C PRO A 43 3.62 20.23 -5.47
N GLU A 44 3.73 21.35 -6.19
CA GLU A 44 5.01 21.86 -6.62
C GLU A 44 5.85 22.21 -5.39
N GLY A 45 7.10 21.81 -5.37
CA GLY A 45 7.97 21.98 -4.22
C GLY A 45 8.01 20.81 -3.25
N ALA A 46 7.19 19.78 -3.46
CA ALA A 46 7.31 18.54 -2.70
C ALA A 46 8.66 17.88 -3.01
N LYS A 47 9.38 17.46 -1.97
CA LYS A 47 10.72 16.85 -2.11
C LYS A 47 10.70 15.34 -2.02
N SER A 48 9.73 14.78 -1.34
CA SER A 48 9.50 13.34 -1.28
C SER A 48 8.07 13.08 -0.82
N LEU A 49 7.63 11.84 -1.01
CA LEU A 49 6.32 11.38 -0.56
C LEU A 49 6.50 10.27 0.47
N ALA A 50 5.57 10.21 1.40
CA ALA A 50 5.46 9.12 2.35
C ALA A 50 4.04 8.57 2.29
N LEU A 51 3.88 7.29 2.63
CA LEU A 51 2.56 6.66 2.67
C LEU A 51 2.39 5.87 3.96
N SER A 52 1.14 5.74 4.37
CA SER A 52 0.75 4.83 5.43
C SER A 52 -0.58 4.18 5.05
N PHE A 53 -0.70 2.89 5.35
CA PHE A 53 -1.94 2.13 5.20
C PHE A 53 -2.36 1.66 6.58
N VAL A 54 -3.38 2.30 7.14
CA VAL A 54 -3.78 2.12 8.53
C VAL A 54 -5.21 1.58 8.58
N ASP A 55 -5.40 0.54 9.39
CA ASP A 55 -6.69 -0.11 9.59
C ASP A 55 -7.24 0.29 10.96
N TYR A 56 -8.20 1.20 10.96
CA TYR A 56 -8.88 1.64 12.19
C TYR A 56 -9.91 0.64 12.68
N ASP A 57 -10.41 -0.23 11.81
CA ASP A 57 -11.39 -1.25 12.17
C ASP A 57 -10.79 -2.36 13.03
N SER A 58 -9.47 -2.40 13.14
CA SER A 58 -8.79 -3.34 14.03
C SER A 58 -8.91 -2.97 15.50
N ILE A 59 -9.26 -1.73 15.83
CA ILE A 59 -9.33 -1.26 17.23
C ILE A 59 -10.21 -2.14 18.11
N PRO A 60 -11.47 -2.50 17.70
CA PRO A 60 -12.31 -3.38 18.52
C PRO A 60 -11.75 -4.79 18.69
N VAL A 61 -10.85 -5.23 17.83
CA VAL A 61 -10.31 -6.59 17.81
C VAL A 61 -9.03 -6.70 18.61
N CYS A 62 -8.08 -5.77 18.42
CA CYS A 62 -6.76 -5.85 19.04
C CYS A 62 -6.41 -4.68 19.94
N GLY A 63 -7.30 -3.70 20.10
CA GLY A 63 -7.12 -2.58 21.01
C GLY A 63 -6.38 -1.37 20.44
N PHE A 64 -5.92 -1.44 19.18
CA PHE A 64 -5.23 -0.33 18.53
C PHE A 64 -5.44 -0.40 17.01
N ALA A 65 -5.19 0.73 16.33
CA ALA A 65 -5.21 0.77 14.88
C ALA A 65 -3.97 0.03 14.35
N TRP A 66 -4.18 -0.85 13.37
CA TRP A 66 -3.09 -1.64 12.80
C TRP A 66 -2.49 -0.92 11.60
N ILE A 67 -1.17 -0.79 11.58
CA ILE A 67 -0.47 -0.22 10.44
C ILE A 67 -0.02 -1.36 9.54
N HIS A 68 -0.70 -1.50 8.39
CA HIS A 68 -0.39 -2.55 7.43
C HIS A 68 0.84 -2.23 6.58
N TRP A 69 1.07 -0.95 6.30
CA TRP A 69 2.16 -0.54 5.44
C TRP A 69 2.56 0.90 5.74
N ALA A 70 3.84 1.14 5.82
CA ALA A 70 4.40 2.48 5.96
C ALA A 70 5.66 2.56 5.10
N ALA A 71 5.79 3.65 4.36
CA ALA A 71 6.95 3.86 3.51
C ALA A 71 7.25 5.34 3.35
N CYS A 72 8.49 5.65 3.02
CA CYS A 72 8.91 7.03 2.74
C CYS A 72 9.98 7.02 1.66
N GLY A 73 10.45 8.20 1.29
CA GLY A 73 11.46 8.32 0.25
C GLY A 73 10.96 8.04 -1.15
N VAL A 74 9.65 8.20 -1.37
CA VAL A 74 9.07 8.04 -2.70
C VAL A 74 9.29 9.33 -3.48
N SER A 75 9.78 9.22 -4.72
CA SER A 75 10.01 10.39 -5.57
C SER A 75 8.72 11.20 -5.77
N PRO A 76 8.78 12.54 -5.67
CA PRO A 76 7.59 13.37 -5.93
C PRO A 76 7.13 13.33 -7.38
N ASP A 77 7.96 12.83 -8.29
CA ASP A 77 7.61 12.69 -9.71
C ASP A 77 6.88 11.36 -9.99
N THR A 78 6.65 10.54 -8.97
CA THR A 78 6.00 9.25 -9.12
C THR A 78 4.53 9.44 -9.53
N ALA A 79 4.14 8.86 -10.66
CA ALA A 79 2.75 8.81 -11.10
C ALA A 79 2.06 7.50 -10.70
N LEU A 80 2.84 6.44 -10.51
CA LEU A 80 2.33 5.11 -10.15
C LEU A 80 3.32 4.38 -9.25
N ILE A 81 2.84 3.93 -8.09
CA ILE A 81 3.54 2.92 -7.30
C ILE A 81 3.00 1.59 -7.80
N PRO A 82 3.83 0.76 -8.45
CA PRO A 82 3.31 -0.43 -9.14
C PRO A 82 2.84 -1.52 -8.18
N GLU A 83 2.03 -2.43 -8.71
CA GLU A 83 1.60 -3.61 -7.97
C GLU A 83 2.83 -4.40 -7.49
N ASN A 84 2.74 -4.94 -6.28
CA ASN A 84 3.81 -5.70 -5.64
C ASN A 84 5.10 -4.90 -5.38
N ALA A 85 5.03 -3.58 -5.35
CA ALA A 85 6.19 -2.73 -5.09
C ALA A 85 6.86 -3.04 -3.75
N SER A 86 6.06 -3.43 -2.75
CA SER A 86 6.56 -3.72 -1.40
C SER A 86 7.57 -4.86 -1.36
N HIS A 87 7.45 -5.86 -2.23
CA HIS A 87 8.29 -7.06 -2.21
C HIS A 87 9.09 -7.30 -3.50
N SER A 88 8.84 -6.52 -4.54
CA SER A 88 9.53 -6.73 -5.82
C SER A 88 11.00 -6.34 -5.80
N GLY A 89 11.37 -5.38 -4.97
CA GLY A 89 12.71 -4.81 -4.98
C GLY A 89 13.01 -3.89 -6.15
N GLU A 90 12.04 -3.67 -7.03
CA GLU A 90 12.21 -2.87 -8.25
C GLU A 90 11.85 -1.40 -8.06
N PHE A 91 11.06 -1.09 -7.04
CA PHE A 91 10.63 0.28 -6.76
C PHE A 91 11.49 0.88 -5.65
N SER A 92 11.97 2.11 -5.87
CA SER A 92 12.90 2.77 -4.93
C SER A 92 12.14 3.52 -3.84
N PHE A 93 12.14 3.00 -2.63
CA PHE A 93 11.60 3.66 -1.44
C PHE A 93 12.08 2.93 -0.19
N VAL A 94 11.86 3.53 0.98
CA VAL A 94 12.20 2.94 2.28
C VAL A 94 10.91 2.51 2.96
N GLN A 95 10.85 1.27 3.40
CA GLN A 95 9.68 0.71 4.08
C GLN A 95 9.96 0.46 5.55
N GLY A 96 8.94 0.75 6.39
CA GLY A 96 8.96 0.38 7.79
C GLY A 96 8.53 -1.07 7.99
N SER A 97 8.79 -1.60 9.18
CA SER A 97 8.24 -2.89 9.61
C SER A 97 7.10 -2.66 10.60
N ASN A 98 6.15 -3.58 10.59
CA ASN A 98 5.01 -3.53 11.50
C ASN A 98 5.00 -4.69 12.49
#